data_d78e69f04725728405cb795ef799fa7f
#
_entry.id   d78e69f04725728405cb795ef799fa7f
#
_cell.length_a   1.000
_cell.length_b   1.000
_cell.length_c   1.000
_cell.angle_alpha   90.00
_cell.angle_beta   90.00
_cell.angle_gamma   90.00
#
_symmetry.space_group_name_H-M   'P 1'
#
loop_
_entity.id
_entity.type
_entity.pdbx_description
1 polymer ?
#
loop_
_entity_poly.entity_id
_entity_poly.type
_entity_poly.pdbx_seq_one_letter_code
_entity_poly.pdbx_strand_id
1 'polypeptide(L)'
;MPADAFPQCTVTGNGSVDFGTIAVPHDAPIGSSIGPPVSITLWVSCPRNDYDGGHGYFLQYAAYAAVNASVRDVWDTSLTGIGVRVTDVTYNNAILSRTREGDFAPAVGSGVTYNANYVFTFQLVKTSAEASNGQILNLVLALLKSHDISHNVDSAPLNTLSIGTATIAASTCDVTTPSLSVSLPPVAANAFPARGATAGNTNFSIDLSCQPGANVFVTLTDATDPGNTTSSLTLTGDSTALGVNLRVLDSNGSPVSFGPDSAAPGTTNQWLVGPSATTTGIPLTAQYVSTGKVSPGTVKGLMTFTLSYQ
;
A
#
# COMPACT_ATOMS: atom_id res chain seq x y z
N MET A 1 -57.14 -5.85 5.03
CA MET A 1 -56.73 -6.67 3.88
C MET A 1 -55.29 -6.98 4.11
N PRO A 2 -54.79 -8.21 3.97
CA PRO A 2 -53.36 -8.43 3.95
C PRO A 2 -52.80 -7.65 2.79
N ALA A 3 -51.69 -6.95 2.98
CA ALA A 3 -50.95 -6.32 1.92
C ALA A 3 -50.56 -7.44 0.96
N ASP A 4 -51.16 -7.46 -0.23
CA ASP A 4 -50.78 -8.37 -1.29
C ASP A 4 -49.27 -8.10 -1.54
N ALA A 5 -48.49 -9.14 -1.36
CA ALA A 5 -47.06 -9.06 -1.58
C ALA A 5 -46.83 -8.83 -3.09
N PHE A 6 -46.58 -7.58 -3.48
CA PHE A 6 -46.23 -7.25 -4.88
C PHE A 6 -45.00 -8.05 -5.29
N PRO A 7 -44.95 -8.52 -6.55
CA PRO A 7 -43.78 -9.22 -7.05
C PRO A 7 -42.56 -8.29 -6.96
N GLN A 8 -41.56 -8.71 -6.20
CA GLN A 8 -40.32 -7.93 -6.01
C GLN A 8 -39.18 -8.56 -6.79
N CYS A 9 -38.20 -7.75 -7.20
CA CYS A 9 -36.93 -8.27 -7.70
C CYS A 9 -36.25 -9.12 -6.63
N THR A 10 -35.39 -10.01 -7.06
CA THR A 10 -34.50 -10.77 -6.19
C THR A 10 -33.04 -10.54 -6.62
N VAL A 11 -32.14 -10.50 -5.65
CA VAL A 11 -30.70 -10.44 -5.88
C VAL A 11 -30.06 -11.60 -5.13
N THR A 12 -29.54 -12.56 -5.85
CA THR A 12 -28.97 -13.80 -5.30
C THR A 12 -27.47 -13.88 -5.55
N GLY A 13 -26.79 -14.62 -4.70
CA GLY A 13 -25.34 -14.77 -4.70
C GLY A 13 -24.72 -14.26 -3.40
N ASN A 14 -23.43 -14.48 -3.23
CA ASN A 14 -22.68 -13.95 -2.09
C ASN A 14 -22.27 -12.51 -2.35
N GLY A 15 -22.81 -11.56 -1.61
CA GLY A 15 -22.48 -10.12 -1.68
C GLY A 15 -21.29 -9.72 -0.82
N SER A 16 -20.59 -10.67 -0.21
CA SER A 16 -19.45 -10.44 0.67
C SER A 16 -18.13 -10.83 -0.01
N VAL A 17 -17.08 -10.02 0.22
CA VAL A 17 -15.71 -10.29 -0.21
C VAL A 17 -14.78 -10.52 0.97
N ASP A 18 -13.77 -11.37 0.75
CA ASP A 18 -12.66 -11.57 1.67
C ASP A 18 -11.36 -11.17 0.99
N PHE A 19 -10.58 -10.30 1.62
CA PHE A 19 -9.32 -9.80 1.07
C PHE A 19 -8.10 -10.61 1.57
N GLY A 20 -8.26 -11.44 2.61
CA GLY A 20 -7.12 -12.08 3.28
C GLY A 20 -6.26 -11.06 4.02
N THR A 21 -4.94 -11.27 3.99
CA THR A 21 -3.98 -10.34 4.60
C THR A 21 -3.41 -9.40 3.54
N ILE A 22 -3.57 -8.11 3.78
CA ILE A 22 -3.12 -7.03 2.88
C ILE A 22 -2.05 -6.22 3.60
N ALA A 23 -0.85 -6.19 3.03
CA ALA A 23 0.21 -5.28 3.44
C ALA A 23 -0.08 -3.86 2.89
N VAL A 24 0.03 -2.87 3.77
CA VAL A 24 -0.12 -1.45 3.39
C VAL A 24 1.24 -0.77 3.53
N PRO A 25 1.93 -0.42 2.44
CA PRO A 25 3.19 0.30 2.51
C PRO A 25 3.00 1.65 3.21
N HIS A 26 3.91 1.99 4.12
CA HIS A 26 3.87 3.27 4.86
C HIS A 26 3.87 4.46 3.89
N ASP A 27 4.69 4.40 2.86
CA ASP A 27 4.90 5.44 1.85
C ASP A 27 3.87 5.45 0.71
N ALA A 28 2.91 4.52 0.71
CA ALA A 28 1.85 4.51 -0.29
C ALA A 28 1.08 5.84 -0.27
N PRO A 29 0.87 6.49 -1.43
CA PRO A 29 0.16 7.77 -1.49
C PRO A 29 -1.29 7.66 -1.01
N ILE A 30 -1.79 8.73 -0.37
CA ILE A 30 -3.22 8.83 -0.05
C ILE A 30 -4.04 8.79 -1.35
N GLY A 31 -5.09 7.97 -1.38
CA GLY A 31 -5.93 7.71 -2.55
C GLY A 31 -5.44 6.55 -3.43
N SER A 32 -4.26 6.01 -3.17
CA SER A 32 -3.76 4.83 -3.91
C SER A 32 -4.50 3.56 -3.53
N SER A 33 -4.58 2.63 -4.48
CA SER A 33 -5.07 1.28 -4.27
C SER A 33 -4.07 0.47 -3.44
N ILE A 34 -4.57 -0.33 -2.49
CA ILE A 34 -3.81 -1.24 -1.66
C ILE A 34 -4.30 -2.67 -1.85
N GLY A 35 -3.38 -3.58 -2.08
CA GLY A 35 -3.68 -4.97 -2.43
C GLY A 35 -4.42 -5.14 -3.77
N PRO A 36 -4.68 -6.38 -4.17
CA PRO A 36 -5.43 -6.67 -5.38
C PRO A 36 -6.93 -6.39 -5.18
N PRO A 37 -7.67 -6.02 -6.26
CA PRO A 37 -9.12 -5.96 -6.21
C PRO A 37 -9.74 -7.35 -6.09
N VAL A 38 -10.91 -7.42 -5.45
CA VAL A 38 -11.72 -8.65 -5.34
C VAL A 38 -13.09 -8.40 -5.98
N SER A 39 -13.55 -9.33 -6.81
CA SER A 39 -14.83 -9.19 -7.50
C SER A 39 -15.81 -10.29 -7.11
N ILE A 40 -17.10 -9.93 -7.06
CA ILE A 40 -18.22 -10.85 -6.89
C ILE A 40 -19.20 -10.71 -8.06
N THR A 41 -19.98 -11.74 -8.26
CA THR A 41 -21.09 -11.71 -9.23
C THR A 41 -22.39 -12.00 -8.49
N LEU A 42 -23.37 -11.10 -8.69
CA LEU A 42 -24.73 -11.28 -8.18
C LEU A 42 -25.69 -11.46 -9.36
N TRP A 43 -26.65 -12.37 -9.20
CA TRP A 43 -27.73 -12.57 -10.15
C TRP A 43 -28.94 -11.76 -9.73
N VAL A 44 -29.40 -10.91 -10.63
CA VAL A 44 -30.62 -10.11 -10.46
C VAL A 44 -31.73 -10.72 -11.28
N SER A 45 -32.89 -10.91 -10.68
CA SER A 45 -34.09 -11.37 -11.36
C SER A 45 -35.28 -10.53 -10.90
N CYS A 46 -35.90 -9.84 -11.87
CA CYS A 46 -37.14 -9.08 -11.63
C CYS A 46 -38.28 -9.75 -12.39
N PRO A 47 -39.36 -10.13 -11.72
CA PRO A 47 -40.53 -10.70 -12.38
C PRO A 47 -41.22 -9.65 -13.25
N ARG A 48 -41.99 -10.14 -14.21
CA ARG A 48 -42.84 -9.29 -15.01
C ARG A 48 -43.80 -8.48 -14.12
N ASN A 49 -43.80 -7.17 -14.27
CA ASN A 49 -44.74 -6.26 -13.65
C ASN A 49 -45.73 -5.77 -14.73
N ASP A 50 -46.99 -6.22 -14.64
CA ASP A 50 -48.05 -5.93 -15.63
C ASP A 50 -48.94 -4.75 -15.21
N TYR A 51 -48.45 -3.83 -14.40
CA TYR A 51 -49.23 -2.67 -13.98
C TYR A 51 -49.50 -1.69 -15.13
N ASP A 52 -50.74 -1.23 -15.25
CA ASP A 52 -51.24 -0.39 -16.38
C ASP A 52 -50.59 1.00 -16.52
N GLY A 53 -49.59 1.35 -15.73
CA GLY A 53 -48.93 2.66 -15.75
C GLY A 53 -47.62 2.73 -16.56
N GLY A 54 -47.14 1.63 -17.13
CA GLY A 54 -45.87 1.60 -17.88
C GLY A 54 -44.62 1.70 -17.02
N HIS A 55 -44.74 1.54 -15.72
CA HIS A 55 -43.65 1.67 -14.78
C HIS A 55 -43.13 0.29 -14.31
N GLY A 56 -41.84 0.17 -14.12
CA GLY A 56 -41.15 -1.04 -13.71
C GLY A 56 -40.43 -0.89 -12.36
N TYR A 57 -39.19 -1.32 -12.33
CA TYR A 57 -38.37 -1.27 -11.12
C TYR A 57 -37.12 -0.42 -11.37
N PHE A 58 -36.69 0.35 -10.34
CA PHE A 58 -35.32 0.79 -10.20
C PHE A 58 -34.59 -0.17 -9.30
N LEU A 59 -33.38 -0.58 -9.69
CA LEU A 59 -32.47 -1.36 -8.87
C LEU A 59 -31.45 -0.41 -8.25
N GLN A 60 -31.54 -0.24 -6.95
CA GLN A 60 -30.84 0.81 -6.23
C GLN A 60 -29.96 0.26 -5.12
N TYR A 61 -28.88 0.99 -4.82
CA TYR A 61 -28.12 0.77 -3.60
C TYR A 61 -28.32 1.94 -2.63
N ALA A 62 -28.36 1.62 -1.34
CA ALA A 62 -28.31 2.60 -0.26
C ALA A 62 -27.04 2.35 0.55
N ALA A 63 -26.19 3.36 0.69
CA ALA A 63 -24.97 3.25 1.46
C ALA A 63 -25.28 3.05 2.95
N TYR A 64 -24.63 2.08 3.53
CA TYR A 64 -24.65 1.82 4.98
C TYR A 64 -23.38 2.36 5.64
N ALA A 65 -22.23 2.20 4.98
CA ALA A 65 -20.98 2.81 5.41
C ALA A 65 -20.92 4.31 5.07
N ALA A 66 -20.12 5.06 5.82
CA ALA A 66 -19.89 6.47 5.56
C ALA A 66 -19.01 6.67 4.32
N VAL A 67 -19.31 7.72 3.54
CA VAL A 67 -18.43 8.15 2.44
C VAL A 67 -17.23 8.88 3.03
N ASN A 68 -16.01 8.53 2.60
CA ASN A 68 -14.79 9.16 3.09
C ASN A 68 -14.74 10.64 2.71
N ALA A 69 -14.46 11.49 3.69
CA ALA A 69 -14.46 12.95 3.51
C ALA A 69 -13.21 13.46 2.76
N SER A 70 -12.10 12.72 2.81
CA SER A 70 -10.81 13.15 2.28
C SER A 70 -10.46 12.54 0.93
N VAL A 71 -10.91 11.29 0.68
CA VAL A 71 -10.64 10.58 -0.57
C VAL A 71 -11.95 10.34 -1.30
N ARG A 72 -12.05 10.93 -2.48
CA ARG A 72 -13.25 10.83 -3.32
C ARG A 72 -13.50 9.39 -3.76
N ASP A 73 -14.77 9.04 -3.88
CA ASP A 73 -15.22 7.75 -4.42
C ASP A 73 -14.80 6.55 -3.55
N VAL A 74 -14.72 6.76 -2.23
CA VAL A 74 -14.30 5.76 -1.25
C VAL A 74 -15.26 5.77 -0.06
N TRP A 75 -15.61 4.61 0.45
CA TRP A 75 -16.30 4.45 1.73
C TRP A 75 -15.31 4.17 2.86
N ASP A 76 -15.61 4.67 4.05
CA ASP A 76 -14.84 4.39 5.25
C ASP A 76 -14.97 2.94 5.67
N THR A 77 -13.90 2.40 6.24
CA THR A 77 -13.90 1.12 6.94
C THR A 77 -13.83 1.32 8.45
N SER A 78 -13.81 0.23 9.21
CA SER A 78 -13.59 0.27 10.66
C SER A 78 -12.15 0.62 11.05
N LEU A 79 -11.21 0.66 10.11
CA LEU A 79 -9.81 0.95 10.35
C LEU A 79 -9.45 2.34 9.83
N THR A 80 -8.80 3.14 10.70
CA THR A 80 -8.28 4.45 10.31
C THR A 80 -7.28 4.32 9.15
N GLY A 81 -7.38 5.18 8.17
CA GLY A 81 -6.48 5.21 7.02
C GLY A 81 -6.77 4.17 5.94
N ILE A 82 -7.81 3.37 6.11
CA ILE A 82 -8.24 2.36 5.14
C ILE A 82 -9.68 2.63 4.73
N GLY A 83 -9.91 2.73 3.44
CA GLY A 83 -11.22 2.80 2.84
C GLY A 83 -11.43 1.75 1.76
N VAL A 84 -12.61 1.71 1.18
CA VAL A 84 -12.94 0.80 0.08
C VAL A 84 -13.72 1.52 -1.02
N ARG A 85 -13.34 1.28 -2.26
CA ARG A 85 -14.07 1.68 -3.46
C ARG A 85 -14.81 0.48 -4.00
N VAL A 86 -16.08 0.63 -4.32
CA VAL A 86 -16.88 -0.39 -5.00
C VAL A 86 -17.29 0.12 -6.36
N THR A 87 -17.03 -0.69 -7.40
CA THR A 87 -17.36 -0.38 -8.78
C THR A 87 -18.27 -1.45 -9.34
N ASP A 88 -19.39 -1.07 -9.89
CA ASP A 88 -20.21 -1.95 -10.73
C ASP A 88 -19.63 -1.97 -12.15
N VAL A 89 -18.95 -3.05 -12.47
CA VAL A 89 -18.30 -3.23 -13.79
C VAL A 89 -19.33 -3.46 -14.88
N THR A 90 -20.46 -4.06 -14.57
CA THR A 90 -21.53 -4.40 -15.53
C THR A 90 -22.31 -3.15 -15.92
N TYR A 91 -22.59 -2.26 -14.98
CA TYR A 91 -23.32 -1.03 -15.20
C TYR A 91 -22.38 0.17 -15.38
N ASN A 92 -21.83 0.32 -16.57
CA ASN A 92 -21.00 1.46 -17.00
C ASN A 92 -19.77 1.76 -16.12
N ASN A 93 -19.23 0.80 -15.38
CA ASN A 93 -18.20 1.01 -14.37
C ASN A 93 -18.63 2.07 -13.34
N ALA A 94 -19.89 2.06 -12.95
CA ALA A 94 -20.43 2.99 -11.97
C ALA A 94 -19.75 2.79 -10.61
N ILE A 95 -19.26 3.89 -10.02
CA ILE A 95 -18.64 3.84 -8.69
C ILE A 95 -19.74 4.04 -7.65
N LEU A 96 -20.09 2.98 -6.91
CA LEU A 96 -21.14 3.02 -5.91
C LEU A 96 -20.77 3.85 -4.68
N SER A 97 -19.48 3.85 -4.33
CA SER A 97 -18.96 4.61 -3.20
C SER A 97 -18.89 6.13 -3.41
N ARG A 98 -19.26 6.63 -4.59
CA ARG A 98 -19.28 8.07 -4.89
C ARG A 98 -20.41 8.83 -4.21
N THR A 99 -21.57 8.17 -4.03
CA THR A 99 -22.77 8.75 -3.47
C THR A 99 -23.36 7.85 -2.41
N ARG A 100 -24.27 8.37 -1.59
CA ARG A 100 -24.97 7.58 -0.57
C ARG A 100 -26.03 6.64 -1.14
N GLU A 101 -26.59 7.02 -2.28
CA GLU A 101 -27.65 6.26 -2.96
C GLU A 101 -27.50 6.42 -4.46
N GLY A 102 -27.94 5.45 -5.22
CA GLY A 102 -27.95 5.49 -6.67
C GLY A 102 -28.38 4.17 -7.29
N ASP A 103 -28.56 4.20 -8.59
CA ASP A 103 -28.91 3.02 -9.35
C ASP A 103 -27.66 2.16 -9.60
N PHE A 104 -27.80 0.84 -9.51
CA PHE A 104 -26.77 -0.13 -9.90
C PHE A 104 -27.18 -0.92 -11.17
N ALA A 105 -28.32 -0.60 -11.77
CA ALA A 105 -28.81 -1.21 -12.99
C ALA A 105 -29.69 -0.22 -13.77
N PRO A 106 -29.89 -0.43 -15.07
CA PRO A 106 -30.88 0.35 -15.81
C PRO A 106 -32.27 0.13 -15.26
N ALA A 107 -33.16 1.11 -15.42
CA ALA A 107 -34.56 0.96 -15.08
C ALA A 107 -35.18 -0.21 -15.85
N VAL A 108 -35.87 -1.09 -15.14
CA VAL A 108 -36.58 -2.23 -15.73
C VAL A 108 -37.98 -1.79 -16.11
N GLY A 109 -38.30 -1.85 -17.38
CA GLY A 109 -39.65 -1.46 -17.89
C GLY A 109 -40.78 -2.41 -17.43
N SER A 110 -42.02 -1.94 -17.48
CA SER A 110 -43.19 -2.79 -17.21
C SER A 110 -43.39 -3.83 -18.33
N GLY A 111 -44.06 -4.92 -18.00
CA GLY A 111 -44.38 -5.99 -18.95
C GLY A 111 -43.21 -6.86 -19.36
N VAL A 112 -42.02 -6.71 -18.75
CA VAL A 112 -40.82 -7.46 -19.06
C VAL A 112 -40.29 -8.22 -17.81
N THR A 113 -39.84 -9.43 -18.01
CA THR A 113 -39.00 -10.13 -17.02
C THR A 113 -37.56 -9.72 -17.26
N TYR A 114 -36.84 -9.31 -16.21
CA TYR A 114 -35.48 -8.89 -16.30
C TYR A 114 -34.56 -9.87 -15.54
N ASN A 115 -33.52 -10.32 -16.20
CA ASN A 115 -32.54 -11.20 -15.59
C ASN A 115 -31.13 -10.80 -16.06
N ALA A 116 -30.20 -10.57 -15.11
CA ALA A 116 -28.84 -10.18 -15.44
C ALA A 116 -27.86 -10.57 -14.33
N ASN A 117 -26.59 -10.75 -14.70
CA ASN A 117 -25.47 -10.81 -13.78
C ASN A 117 -24.85 -9.45 -13.62
N TYR A 118 -24.57 -9.06 -12.37
CA TYR A 118 -23.83 -7.85 -12.02
C TYR A 118 -22.52 -8.20 -11.34
N VAL A 119 -21.44 -7.61 -11.83
CA VAL A 119 -20.10 -7.81 -11.28
C VAL A 119 -19.71 -6.57 -10.51
N PHE A 120 -19.52 -6.74 -9.20
CA PHE A 120 -19.03 -5.68 -8.31
C PHE A 120 -17.58 -5.95 -7.96
N THR A 121 -16.72 -4.96 -8.16
CA THR A 121 -15.31 -5.01 -7.81
C THR A 121 -15.04 -4.11 -6.61
N PHE A 122 -14.40 -4.68 -5.61
CA PHE A 122 -14.00 -4.02 -4.38
C PHE A 122 -12.50 -3.79 -4.41
N GLN A 123 -12.07 -2.56 -4.11
CA GLN A 123 -10.68 -2.17 -4.04
C GLN A 123 -10.42 -1.43 -2.73
N LEU A 124 -9.51 -1.95 -1.90
CA LEU A 124 -9.05 -1.20 -0.74
C LEU A 124 -8.21 0.00 -1.17
N VAL A 125 -8.32 1.10 -0.42
CA VAL A 125 -7.69 2.39 -0.73
C VAL A 125 -7.10 2.99 0.54
N LYS A 126 -5.89 3.53 0.44
CA LYS A 126 -5.27 4.30 1.54
C LYS A 126 -5.94 5.66 1.66
N THR A 127 -6.45 6.02 2.84
CA THR A 127 -7.23 7.25 3.04
C THR A 127 -6.58 8.28 3.94
N SER A 128 -5.48 7.94 4.63
CA SER A 128 -4.67 8.88 5.41
C SER A 128 -3.20 8.51 5.38
N ALA A 129 -2.33 9.39 5.86
CA ALA A 129 -0.88 9.14 5.94
C ALA A 129 -0.60 7.88 6.79
N GLU A 130 -1.26 7.80 7.94
CA GLU A 130 -1.18 6.65 8.83
C GLU A 130 -2.32 5.66 8.55
N ALA A 131 -1.99 4.38 8.47
CA ALA A 131 -2.95 3.29 8.36
C ALA A 131 -2.87 2.42 9.61
N SER A 132 -4.03 2.10 10.20
CA SER A 132 -4.09 1.22 11.36
C SER A 132 -3.98 -0.24 10.97
N ASN A 133 -3.20 -0.99 11.75
CA ASN A 133 -3.25 -2.45 11.74
C ASN A 133 -4.57 -2.95 12.34
N GLY A 134 -5.03 -4.09 11.87
CA GLY A 134 -6.21 -4.72 12.45
C GLY A 134 -7.00 -5.54 11.45
N GLN A 135 -8.20 -5.89 11.87
CA GLN A 135 -9.13 -6.66 11.06
C GLN A 135 -10.39 -5.87 10.76
N ILE A 136 -10.84 -5.96 9.54
CA ILE A 136 -12.18 -5.57 9.11
C ILE A 136 -13.00 -6.84 9.12
N LEU A 137 -14.09 -6.87 9.89
CA LEU A 137 -14.94 -8.05 10.03
C LEU A 137 -16.40 -7.66 9.79
N ASN A 138 -17.07 -8.38 8.89
CA ASN A 138 -18.51 -8.25 8.61
C ASN A 138 -18.97 -6.79 8.39
N LEU A 139 -18.19 -6.01 7.64
CA LEU A 139 -18.49 -4.61 7.35
C LEU A 139 -19.49 -4.51 6.20
N VAL A 140 -20.72 -4.12 6.50
CA VAL A 140 -21.74 -3.82 5.49
C VAL A 140 -21.44 -2.44 4.88
N LEU A 141 -21.32 -2.38 3.55
CA LEU A 141 -21.05 -1.17 2.80
C LEU A 141 -22.32 -0.57 2.20
N ALA A 142 -23.15 -1.40 1.59
CA ALA A 142 -24.39 -0.98 0.97
C ALA A 142 -25.46 -2.07 1.01
N LEU A 143 -26.72 -1.62 1.02
CA LEU A 143 -27.90 -2.46 0.86
C LEU A 143 -28.39 -2.36 -0.58
N LEU A 144 -28.61 -3.49 -1.24
CA LEU A 144 -29.23 -3.54 -2.56
C LEU A 144 -30.74 -3.67 -2.42
N LYS A 145 -31.48 -2.83 -3.12
CA LYS A 145 -32.95 -2.75 -3.04
C LYS A 145 -33.55 -2.66 -4.44
N SER A 146 -34.81 -2.92 -4.55
CA SER A 146 -35.62 -2.48 -5.71
C SER A 146 -36.66 -1.48 -5.26
N HIS A 147 -36.91 -0.47 -6.08
CA HIS A 147 -38.00 0.47 -5.95
C HIS A 147 -39.04 0.15 -7.01
N ASP A 148 -40.25 -0.20 -6.57
CA ASP A 148 -41.38 -0.38 -7.47
C ASP A 148 -41.97 1.01 -7.79
N ILE A 149 -41.78 1.43 -9.02
CA ILE A 149 -42.23 2.75 -9.49
C ILE A 149 -43.77 2.86 -9.49
N SER A 150 -44.46 1.74 -9.76
CA SER A 150 -45.91 1.72 -9.88
C SER A 150 -46.62 1.95 -8.55
N HIS A 151 -46.01 1.43 -7.47
CA HIS A 151 -46.59 1.50 -6.14
C HIS A 151 -45.86 2.48 -5.22
N ASN A 152 -44.80 3.09 -5.72
CA ASN A 152 -43.90 3.98 -4.95
C ASN A 152 -43.43 3.34 -3.63
N VAL A 153 -42.96 2.10 -3.70
CA VAL A 153 -42.55 1.29 -2.53
C VAL A 153 -41.15 0.72 -2.74
N ASP A 154 -40.32 0.88 -1.74
CA ASP A 154 -39.01 0.21 -1.65
C ASP A 154 -39.19 -1.22 -1.16
N SER A 155 -38.40 -2.14 -1.72
CA SER A 155 -38.29 -3.49 -1.15
C SER A 155 -37.53 -3.45 0.19
N ALA A 156 -37.71 -4.49 0.99
CA ALA A 156 -36.69 -4.85 1.98
C ALA A 156 -35.34 -5.06 1.26
N PRO A 157 -34.22 -5.01 1.99
CA PRO A 157 -32.91 -5.29 1.38
C PRO A 157 -32.92 -6.66 0.71
N LEU A 158 -32.59 -6.68 -0.59
CA LEU A 158 -32.54 -7.90 -1.40
C LEU A 158 -31.21 -8.63 -1.23
N ASN A 159 -30.14 -7.87 -1.03
CA ASN A 159 -28.80 -8.37 -0.77
C ASN A 159 -27.96 -7.24 -0.13
N THR A 160 -26.74 -7.57 0.30
CA THR A 160 -25.79 -6.59 0.85
C THR A 160 -24.47 -6.68 0.09
N LEU A 161 -23.80 -5.54 -0.06
CA LEU A 161 -22.40 -5.50 -0.43
C LEU A 161 -21.59 -5.30 0.85
N SER A 162 -20.67 -6.22 1.14
CA SER A 162 -19.93 -6.23 2.41
C SER A 162 -18.50 -6.74 2.26
N ILE A 163 -17.67 -6.39 3.22
CA ILE A 163 -16.39 -7.07 3.46
C ILE A 163 -16.65 -8.09 4.58
N GLY A 164 -16.47 -9.37 4.30
CA GLY A 164 -16.52 -10.44 5.29
C GLY A 164 -15.32 -10.38 6.21
N THR A 165 -14.13 -10.50 5.61
CA THR A 165 -12.86 -10.40 6.35
C THR A 165 -11.81 -9.67 5.52
N ALA A 166 -10.99 -8.87 6.21
CA ALA A 166 -9.72 -8.36 5.71
C ALA A 166 -8.78 -8.14 6.89
N THR A 167 -7.55 -8.64 6.80
CA THR A 167 -6.51 -8.34 7.78
C THR A 167 -5.57 -7.31 7.19
N ILE A 168 -5.46 -6.16 7.83
CA ILE A 168 -4.59 -5.08 7.39
C ILE A 168 -3.31 -5.12 8.22
N ALA A 169 -2.19 -5.32 7.53
CA ALA A 169 -0.85 -5.24 8.07
C ALA A 169 -0.21 -3.96 7.53
N ALA A 170 -0.36 -2.86 8.27
CA ALA A 170 0.35 -1.62 7.95
C ALA A 170 1.82 -1.83 8.33
N SER A 171 2.67 -1.91 7.33
CA SER A 171 4.09 -2.16 7.51
C SER A 171 4.79 -0.88 7.89
N THR A 172 5.14 -0.75 9.15
CA THR A 172 5.99 0.33 9.65
C THR A 172 7.16 -0.25 10.39
N CYS A 173 8.33 0.35 10.20
CA CYS A 173 9.47 0.13 11.08
C CYS A 173 9.86 1.47 11.69
N ASP A 174 10.07 1.46 12.99
CA ASP A 174 10.74 2.54 13.69
C ASP A 174 12.25 2.31 13.64
N VAL A 175 12.97 3.32 13.21
CA VAL A 175 14.45 3.29 13.25
C VAL A 175 14.89 3.49 14.69
N THR A 176 15.43 2.46 15.33
CA THR A 176 15.91 2.54 16.71
C THR A 176 17.28 3.21 16.82
N THR A 177 18.02 3.28 15.70
CA THR A 177 19.34 3.92 15.58
C THR A 177 19.34 5.00 14.50
N PRO A 178 18.58 6.13 14.67
CA PRO A 178 18.42 7.13 13.62
C PRO A 178 19.71 7.90 13.30
N SER A 179 20.69 7.85 14.20
CA SER A 179 22.01 8.47 14.02
C SER A 179 23.09 7.56 14.60
N LEU A 180 24.07 7.23 13.76
CA LEU A 180 25.18 6.35 14.08
C LEU A 180 26.51 7.08 13.83
N SER A 181 27.43 6.98 14.78
CA SER A 181 28.82 7.39 14.60
C SER A 181 29.71 6.16 14.55
N VAL A 182 30.31 5.89 13.40
CA VAL A 182 31.15 4.72 13.17
C VAL A 182 32.64 5.17 13.15
N SER A 183 33.38 4.81 14.20
CA SER A 183 34.80 5.14 14.30
C SER A 183 35.66 4.01 13.73
N LEU A 184 36.33 4.24 12.62
CA LEU A 184 37.28 3.29 12.05
C LEU A 184 38.63 3.37 12.78
N PRO A 185 39.37 2.25 12.93
CA PRO A 185 40.68 2.25 13.54
C PRO A 185 41.69 3.04 12.69
N PRO A 186 42.70 3.67 13.29
CA PRO A 186 43.79 4.30 12.54
C PRO A 186 44.57 3.22 11.76
N VAL A 187 44.88 3.51 10.52
CA VAL A 187 45.58 2.62 9.60
C VAL A 187 46.79 3.33 9.01
N ALA A 188 47.92 2.65 9.00
CA ALA A 188 49.14 3.19 8.41
C ALA A 188 49.04 3.24 6.86
N ALA A 189 49.62 4.26 6.24
CA ALA A 189 49.51 4.44 4.78
C ALA A 189 50.13 3.27 3.96
N ASN A 190 51.08 2.54 4.56
CA ASN A 190 51.69 1.34 3.94
C ASN A 190 50.76 0.12 3.90
N ALA A 191 49.61 0.14 4.59
CA ALA A 191 48.59 -0.87 4.45
C ALA A 191 47.86 -0.80 3.10
N PHE A 192 48.11 0.24 2.33
CA PHE A 192 47.50 0.45 0.99
C PHE A 192 48.53 0.32 -0.12
N PRO A 193 48.99 -0.90 -0.45
CA PRO A 193 50.08 -1.11 -1.43
C PRO A 193 49.71 -0.74 -2.85
N ALA A 194 48.43 -0.69 -3.19
CA ALA A 194 47.92 -0.40 -4.52
C ALA A 194 46.53 0.26 -4.47
N ARG A 195 46.15 0.88 -5.57
CA ARG A 195 44.78 1.39 -5.76
C ARG A 195 43.76 0.25 -5.59
N GLY A 196 42.70 0.49 -4.84
CA GLY A 196 41.68 -0.51 -4.49
C GLY A 196 42.02 -1.35 -3.25
N ALA A 197 43.22 -1.23 -2.66
CA ALA A 197 43.54 -1.88 -1.39
C ALA A 197 42.63 -1.34 -0.29
N THR A 198 42.20 -2.23 0.66
CA THR A 198 41.30 -1.90 1.73
C THR A 198 41.84 -2.23 3.09
N ALA A 199 41.42 -1.50 4.11
CA ALA A 199 41.83 -1.71 5.51
C ALA A 199 40.83 -1.09 6.47
N GLY A 200 40.98 -1.40 7.77
CA GLY A 200 40.22 -0.75 8.85
C GLY A 200 38.73 -1.12 8.89
N ASN A 201 38.43 -2.41 8.67
CA ASN A 201 37.04 -2.89 8.73
C ASN A 201 36.41 -2.65 10.10
N THR A 202 35.25 -2.03 10.10
CA THR A 202 34.47 -1.75 11.32
C THR A 202 33.00 -2.10 11.08
N ASN A 203 32.48 -3.04 11.82
CA ASN A 203 31.07 -3.48 11.73
C ASN A 203 30.16 -2.51 12.45
N PHE A 204 28.99 -2.30 11.89
CA PHE A 204 27.88 -1.55 12.49
C PHE A 204 26.54 -2.08 11.97
N SER A 205 25.44 -1.69 12.58
CA SER A 205 24.09 -2.08 12.16
C SER A 205 23.16 -0.88 12.19
N ILE A 206 22.24 -0.82 11.25
CA ILE A 206 21.04 0.02 11.33
C ILE A 206 19.95 -0.88 11.89
N ASP A 207 19.46 -0.57 13.09
CA ASP A 207 18.50 -1.42 13.77
C ASP A 207 17.09 -0.83 13.69
N LEU A 208 16.13 -1.70 13.39
CA LEU A 208 14.74 -1.39 13.18
C LEU A 208 13.86 -2.20 14.13
N SER A 209 12.82 -1.57 14.65
CA SER A 209 11.70 -2.24 15.31
C SER A 209 10.52 -2.21 14.35
N CYS A 210 10.10 -3.36 13.85
CA CYS A 210 9.13 -3.46 12.77
C CYS A 210 7.88 -4.22 13.18
N GLN A 211 6.80 -3.95 12.50
CA GLN A 211 5.70 -4.90 12.43
C GLN A 211 5.99 -5.92 11.31
N PRO A 212 5.82 -7.23 11.56
CA PRO A 212 6.05 -8.25 10.54
C PRO A 212 5.12 -8.10 9.34
N GLY A 213 5.60 -8.42 8.13
CA GLY A 213 4.73 -8.57 6.95
C GLY A 213 5.09 -7.73 5.72
N ALA A 214 6.12 -6.85 5.80
CA ALA A 214 6.63 -6.16 4.62
C ALA A 214 8.04 -6.64 4.27
N ASN A 215 8.43 -6.45 3.03
CA ASN A 215 9.83 -6.52 2.63
C ASN A 215 10.49 -5.17 2.88
N VAL A 216 11.58 -5.17 3.64
CA VAL A 216 12.38 -3.98 3.92
C VAL A 216 13.42 -3.82 2.82
N PHE A 217 13.42 -2.66 2.18
CA PHE A 217 14.46 -2.24 1.26
C PHE A 217 15.20 -1.04 1.83
N VAL A 218 16.46 -0.88 1.47
CA VAL A 218 17.26 0.27 1.90
C VAL A 218 18.07 0.83 0.74
N THR A 219 18.25 2.16 0.74
CA THR A 219 19.17 2.88 -0.14
C THR A 219 20.12 3.70 0.74
N LEU A 220 21.41 3.62 0.52
CA LEU A 220 22.39 4.53 1.12
C LEU A 220 22.65 5.70 0.17
N THR A 221 22.64 6.91 0.71
CA THR A 221 22.90 8.14 -0.05
C THR A 221 24.16 8.81 0.48
N ASP A 222 25.07 9.16 -0.43
CA ASP A 222 26.25 9.97 -0.12
C ASP A 222 25.79 11.40 0.17
N ALA A 223 25.88 11.83 1.42
CA ALA A 223 25.41 13.17 1.81
C ALA A 223 26.31 14.31 1.31
N THR A 224 27.56 14.00 0.95
CA THR A 224 28.52 14.98 0.38
C THR A 224 28.34 15.13 -1.13
N ASP A 225 27.94 14.05 -1.81
CA ASP A 225 27.62 14.01 -3.24
C ASP A 225 26.35 13.20 -3.48
N PRO A 226 25.14 13.79 -3.37
CA PRO A 226 23.87 13.07 -3.55
C PRO A 226 23.67 12.43 -4.93
N GLY A 227 24.46 12.83 -5.93
CA GLY A 227 24.48 12.24 -7.27
C GLY A 227 25.38 11.00 -7.41
N ASN A 228 26.12 10.65 -6.37
CA ASN A 228 27.02 9.50 -6.38
C ASN A 228 26.24 8.17 -6.49
N THR A 229 26.55 7.38 -7.52
CA THR A 229 25.99 6.04 -7.74
C THR A 229 27.07 4.94 -7.65
N THR A 230 28.27 5.30 -7.25
CA THR A 230 29.39 4.36 -7.06
C THR A 230 29.38 3.76 -5.64
N SER A 231 30.30 2.85 -5.36
CA SER A 231 30.50 2.29 -4.01
C SER A 231 31.58 3.03 -3.18
N SER A 232 32.03 4.19 -3.63
CA SER A 232 33.05 5.00 -2.96
C SER A 232 32.40 6.23 -2.35
N LEU A 233 32.36 6.33 -1.02
CA LEU A 233 31.79 7.48 -0.32
C LEU A 233 32.69 8.68 -0.42
N THR A 234 32.16 9.81 -0.82
CA THR A 234 32.89 11.09 -0.90
C THR A 234 33.24 11.58 0.49
N LEU A 235 34.50 11.98 0.67
CA LEU A 235 34.94 12.53 1.95
C LEU A 235 34.39 13.96 2.16
N THR A 236 34.14 14.28 3.43
CA THR A 236 33.76 15.66 3.80
C THR A 236 34.95 16.62 3.64
N GLY A 237 34.64 17.92 3.42
CA GLY A 237 35.66 18.93 3.10
C GLY A 237 36.68 19.21 4.23
N ASP A 238 36.45 18.71 5.44
CA ASP A 238 37.40 18.77 6.57
C ASP A 238 38.31 17.54 6.68
N SER A 239 38.24 16.60 5.75
CA SER A 239 39.17 15.50 5.58
C SER A 239 40.51 16.00 5.04
N THR A 240 41.61 15.53 5.60
CA THR A 240 42.97 15.95 5.20
C THR A 240 43.79 14.86 4.54
N ALA A 241 43.36 13.58 4.64
CA ALA A 241 44.02 12.46 3.97
C ALA A 241 43.78 12.56 2.45
N LEU A 242 44.76 12.09 1.68
CA LEU A 242 44.67 12.04 0.21
C LEU A 242 44.80 10.61 -0.29
N GLY A 243 44.21 10.30 -1.42
CA GLY A 243 44.32 9.00 -2.09
C GLY A 243 43.57 7.87 -1.36
N VAL A 244 42.60 8.20 -0.49
CA VAL A 244 41.77 7.25 0.22
C VAL A 244 40.32 7.78 0.27
N ASN A 245 39.32 6.84 0.21
CA ASN A 245 37.94 7.11 0.45
C ASN A 245 37.39 6.07 1.46
N LEU A 246 36.12 6.22 1.81
CA LEU A 246 35.40 5.24 2.59
C LEU A 246 34.53 4.38 1.66
N ARG A 247 34.22 3.16 2.11
CA ARG A 247 33.33 2.23 1.43
C ARG A 247 32.52 1.46 2.46
N VAL A 248 31.29 1.12 2.13
CA VAL A 248 30.40 0.28 2.95
C VAL A 248 30.22 -1.06 2.26
N LEU A 249 30.25 -2.13 3.03
CA LEU A 249 29.93 -3.48 2.59
C LEU A 249 28.61 -3.92 3.21
N ASP A 250 27.85 -4.74 2.47
CA ASP A 250 26.67 -5.44 2.96
C ASP A 250 27.06 -6.66 3.83
N SER A 251 26.04 -7.41 4.30
CA SER A 251 26.22 -8.64 5.08
C SER A 251 26.98 -9.75 4.38
N ASN A 252 27.07 -9.71 3.05
CA ASN A 252 27.80 -10.69 2.22
C ASN A 252 29.23 -10.24 1.95
N GLY A 253 29.64 -9.07 2.44
CA GLY A 253 30.93 -8.48 2.16
C GLY A 253 31.03 -7.82 0.80
N SER A 254 29.92 -7.61 0.12
CA SER A 254 29.87 -6.93 -1.20
C SER A 254 29.80 -5.41 -1.03
N PRO A 255 30.51 -4.64 -1.86
CA PRO A 255 30.41 -3.18 -1.82
C PRO A 255 29.01 -2.68 -2.13
N VAL A 256 28.43 -1.89 -1.23
CA VAL A 256 27.17 -1.21 -1.45
C VAL A 256 27.40 0.03 -2.33
N SER A 257 26.64 0.16 -3.39
CA SER A 257 26.61 1.38 -4.21
C SER A 257 25.61 2.39 -3.65
N PHE A 258 25.96 3.68 -3.69
CA PHE A 258 25.08 4.76 -3.24
C PHE A 258 23.99 5.04 -4.27
N GLY A 259 22.88 5.61 -3.83
CA GLY A 259 21.75 5.96 -4.67
C GLY A 259 21.08 7.25 -4.19
N PRO A 260 20.06 7.74 -4.89
CA PRO A 260 19.32 8.93 -4.47
C PRO A 260 18.53 8.67 -3.17
N ASP A 261 18.31 9.74 -2.40
CA ASP A 261 17.45 9.70 -1.23
C ASP A 261 15.97 9.57 -1.66
N SER A 262 15.52 8.35 -1.85
CA SER A 262 14.19 8.03 -2.33
C SER A 262 13.70 6.70 -1.78
N ALA A 263 12.46 6.68 -1.26
CA ALA A 263 11.77 5.48 -0.83
C ALA A 263 10.99 4.77 -1.96
N ALA A 264 10.98 5.34 -3.18
CA ALA A 264 10.22 4.78 -4.28
C ALA A 264 10.73 3.38 -4.67
N PRO A 265 9.82 2.43 -4.95
CA PRO A 265 10.20 1.11 -5.46
C PRO A 265 11.06 1.20 -6.71
N GLY A 266 12.15 0.41 -6.74
CA GLY A 266 13.07 0.40 -7.87
C GLY A 266 14.03 1.59 -7.93
N THR A 267 14.18 2.34 -6.83
CA THR A 267 15.22 3.38 -6.69
C THR A 267 16.61 2.79 -7.00
N THR A 268 17.42 3.56 -7.74
CA THR A 268 18.78 3.15 -8.13
C THR A 268 19.59 2.73 -6.90
N ASN A 269 20.20 1.54 -6.98
CA ASN A 269 21.01 0.93 -5.92
C ASN A 269 20.26 0.64 -4.60
N GLN A 270 18.92 0.63 -4.64
CA GLN A 270 18.10 0.09 -3.57
C GLN A 270 18.26 -1.44 -3.53
N TRP A 271 18.42 -2.02 -2.36
CA TRP A 271 18.48 -3.48 -2.22
C TRP A 271 17.53 -4.01 -1.15
N LEU A 272 17.10 -5.27 -1.32
CA LEU A 272 16.25 -5.98 -0.36
C LEU A 272 17.09 -6.40 0.86
N VAL A 273 16.66 -5.99 2.04
CA VAL A 273 17.19 -6.49 3.33
C VAL A 273 16.56 -7.84 3.68
N GLY A 274 15.24 -7.95 3.48
CA GLY A 274 14.46 -9.14 3.78
C GLY A 274 13.08 -8.80 4.34
N PRO A 275 12.29 -9.82 4.73
CA PRO A 275 11.02 -9.61 5.38
C PRO A 275 11.21 -8.94 6.74
N SER A 276 10.33 -7.99 7.07
CA SER A 276 10.34 -7.35 8.39
C SER A 276 9.98 -8.34 9.49
N ALA A 277 10.76 -8.31 10.57
CA ALA A 277 10.50 -9.02 11.81
C ALA A 277 10.42 -8.00 12.96
N THR A 278 9.95 -8.40 14.14
CA THR A 278 9.85 -7.52 15.32
C THR A 278 11.16 -6.75 15.58
N THR A 279 12.30 -7.37 15.31
CA THR A 279 13.60 -6.71 15.27
C THR A 279 14.26 -7.07 13.94
N THR A 280 14.64 -6.07 13.17
CA THR A 280 15.33 -6.24 11.90
C THR A 280 16.60 -5.42 11.93
N GLY A 281 17.74 -6.05 11.80
CA GLY A 281 19.03 -5.39 11.70
C GLY A 281 19.53 -5.37 10.26
N ILE A 282 20.18 -4.30 9.86
CA ILE A 282 20.87 -4.16 8.58
C ILE A 282 22.38 -4.13 8.90
N PRO A 283 23.06 -5.30 8.93
CA PRO A 283 24.47 -5.37 9.24
C PRO A 283 25.31 -4.84 8.08
N LEU A 284 26.22 -3.94 8.40
CA LEU A 284 27.09 -3.25 7.45
C LEU A 284 28.53 -3.24 7.99
N THR A 285 29.50 -3.05 7.07
CA THR A 285 30.91 -2.88 7.43
C THR A 285 31.46 -1.67 6.72
N ALA A 286 31.98 -0.70 7.46
CA ALA A 286 32.74 0.41 6.91
C ALA A 286 34.21 0.05 6.78
N GLN A 287 34.88 0.51 5.73
CA GLN A 287 36.31 0.32 5.53
C GLN A 287 36.92 1.46 4.70
N TYR A 288 38.21 1.65 4.84
CA TYR A 288 38.98 2.51 3.91
C TYR A 288 39.24 1.77 2.61
N VAL A 289 39.25 2.52 1.50
CA VAL A 289 39.66 2.04 0.17
C VAL A 289 40.61 3.06 -0.47
N SER A 290 41.78 2.60 -0.94
CA SER A 290 42.72 3.50 -1.60
C SER A 290 42.22 3.84 -3.00
N THR A 291 42.27 5.12 -3.37
CA THR A 291 41.95 5.66 -4.70
C THR A 291 43.24 6.03 -5.48
N GLY A 292 44.38 6.00 -4.80
CA GLY A 292 45.70 6.33 -5.33
C GLY A 292 46.79 6.23 -4.28
N LYS A 293 47.87 7.00 -4.41
CA LYS A 293 48.91 7.07 -3.37
C LYS A 293 48.36 7.74 -2.13
N VAL A 294 48.33 6.98 -1.03
CA VAL A 294 47.76 7.44 0.25
C VAL A 294 48.75 8.35 0.98
N SER A 295 48.26 9.52 1.41
CA SER A 295 48.94 10.43 2.35
C SER A 295 48.18 10.45 3.67
N PRO A 296 48.89 10.41 4.82
CA PRO A 296 48.27 10.45 6.13
C PRO A 296 47.44 11.72 6.33
N GLY A 297 46.36 11.56 7.11
CA GLY A 297 45.44 12.64 7.45
C GLY A 297 44.15 12.13 8.10
N THR A 298 43.20 13.01 8.32
CA THR A 298 41.86 12.68 8.81
C THR A 298 40.98 12.25 7.65
N VAL A 299 40.11 11.25 7.91
CA VAL A 299 39.12 10.75 6.95
C VAL A 299 37.76 10.81 7.59
N LYS A 300 36.83 11.55 7.00
CA LYS A 300 35.43 11.64 7.41
C LYS A 300 34.53 11.48 6.20
N GLY A 301 33.45 10.75 6.37
CA GLY A 301 32.39 10.63 5.38
C GLY A 301 31.03 10.73 6.08
N LEU A 302 30.06 11.21 5.35
CA LEU A 302 28.69 11.34 5.82
C LEU A 302 27.76 10.69 4.81
N MET A 303 26.87 9.81 5.28
CA MET A 303 25.84 9.20 4.46
C MET A 303 24.52 9.20 5.19
N THR A 304 23.43 9.18 4.44
CA THR A 304 22.07 8.93 4.93
C THR A 304 21.59 7.56 4.45
N PHE A 305 20.53 7.07 5.06
CA PHE A 305 19.84 5.88 4.58
C PHE A 305 18.35 6.14 4.49
N THR A 306 17.73 5.61 3.45
CA THR A 306 16.30 5.69 3.20
C THR A 306 15.73 4.29 3.14
N LEU A 307 14.70 4.03 3.94
CA LEU A 307 14.00 2.74 3.99
C LEU A 307 12.76 2.80 3.10
N SER A 308 12.44 1.68 2.47
CA SER A 308 11.20 1.47 1.72
C SER A 308 10.60 0.14 2.14
N TYR A 309 9.29 0.11 2.30
CA TYR A 309 8.53 -1.07 2.70
C TYR A 309 7.62 -1.47 1.55
N GLN A 310 7.82 -2.69 0.99
CA GLN A 310 7.13 -3.14 -0.22
C GLN A 310 6.48 -4.51 -0.02
#